data_13474f380b8a8cce36420e8a85db34d9
#
_entry.id   13474f380b8a8cce36420e8a85db34d9
#
_cell.length_a   1.000
_cell.length_b   1.000
_cell.length_c   1.000
_cell.angle_alpha   90.00
_cell.angle_beta   90.00
_cell.angle_gamma   90.00
#
_symmetry.space_group_name_H-M   'P 1'
#
loop_
_entity.id
_entity.type
_entity.pdbx_description
1 polymer ?
#
loop_
_entity_poly.entity_id
_entity_poly.type
_entity_poly.pdbx_seq_one_letter_code
_entity_poly.pdbx_strand_id
1 'polypeptide(L)'
;MAASTVITTDRGSTVQVLYDKTSSSPSADPAIANTLAALVGPEAKSRLDAGSAPFAIASAQAAASTVRPSTAEYLKELAYSANAAAASVYCGSVLAGHTSEADEYGDIAVFLGPGETGVNFGPGHERDILDALGLGHLLQDGHTLEKVDLSSTTSLPPTINVPSETGTQLRQLVEELKKLKGTHAFYVRGRLTVYFLVGRSDAEGWVGLAGIGVQT
;
A
#
# COMPACT_ATOMS: atom_id res chain seq x y z
N MET A 1 19.53 -2.27 -3.50
CA MET A 1 19.44 -3.22 -2.35
C MET A 1 18.43 -2.64 -1.38
N ALA A 2 17.36 -3.38 -1.10
CA ALA A 2 16.31 -2.96 -0.17
C ALA A 2 16.87 -2.79 1.25
N ALA A 3 16.48 -1.72 1.91
CA ALA A 3 16.80 -1.41 3.29
C ALA A 3 15.50 -1.12 4.05
N SER A 4 15.56 -1.08 5.36
CA SER A 4 14.42 -0.71 6.19
C SER A 4 14.82 0.27 7.27
N THR A 5 13.87 1.11 7.65
CA THR A 5 13.98 2.00 8.81
C THR A 5 12.68 1.97 9.61
N VAL A 6 12.79 2.26 10.88
CA VAL A 6 11.64 2.35 11.77
C VAL A 6 11.33 3.83 12.02
N ILE A 7 10.10 4.22 11.76
CA ILE A 7 9.63 5.58 11.96
C ILE A 7 8.57 5.56 13.07
N THR A 8 8.76 6.40 14.08
CA THR A 8 7.73 6.66 15.09
C THR A 8 6.87 7.81 14.58
N THR A 9 5.58 7.60 14.49
CA THR A 9 4.61 8.64 14.10
C THR A 9 4.48 9.67 15.21
N ASP A 10 3.97 10.87 14.88
CA ASP A 10 3.69 11.92 15.86
C ASP A 10 2.71 11.49 16.97
N ARG A 11 1.97 10.41 16.71
CA ARG A 11 1.02 9.79 17.66
C ARG A 11 1.61 8.61 18.44
N GLY A 12 2.90 8.39 18.35
CA GLY A 12 3.64 7.37 19.10
C GLY A 12 3.55 5.95 18.53
N SER A 13 2.87 5.74 17.41
CA SER A 13 2.86 4.45 16.71
C SER A 13 4.18 4.23 15.97
N THR A 14 4.57 2.98 15.80
CA THR A 14 5.80 2.59 15.11
C THR A 14 5.47 1.91 13.79
N VAL A 15 6.03 2.41 12.70
CA VAL A 15 5.89 1.89 11.35
C VAL A 15 7.26 1.53 10.79
N GLN A 16 7.40 0.34 10.22
CA GLN A 16 8.59 -0.03 9.47
C GLN A 16 8.41 0.36 8.01
N VAL A 17 9.36 1.12 7.47
CA VAL A 17 9.38 1.52 6.06
C VAL A 17 10.48 0.78 5.33
N LEU A 18 10.13 0.14 4.21
CA LEU A 18 11.08 -0.46 3.28
C LEU A 18 11.36 0.52 2.14
N TYR A 19 12.63 0.66 1.80
CA TYR A 19 13.08 1.60 0.76
C TYR A 19 14.29 1.07 -0.01
N ASP A 20 14.49 1.58 -1.20
CA ASP A 20 15.67 1.29 -2.01
C ASP A 20 16.72 2.38 -1.82
N LYS A 21 17.98 1.99 -1.60
CA LYS A 21 19.15 2.88 -1.43
C LYS A 21 19.85 3.23 -2.74
N THR A 22 19.34 2.82 -3.88
CA THR A 22 20.09 3.02 -5.13
C THR A 22 19.94 4.43 -5.68
N SER A 23 21.06 5.15 -5.73
CA SER A 23 21.26 6.43 -6.42
C SER A 23 21.10 6.37 -7.94
N SER A 24 20.74 5.23 -8.51
CA SER A 24 20.61 4.99 -9.96
C SER A 24 19.22 4.47 -10.37
N SER A 25 18.27 4.36 -9.45
CA SER A 25 16.87 4.11 -9.81
C SER A 25 16.26 5.36 -10.44
N PRO A 26 15.39 5.24 -11.46
CA PRO A 26 14.57 6.37 -11.85
C PRO A 26 13.93 6.95 -10.60
N SER A 27 14.01 8.26 -10.44
CA SER A 27 13.66 9.06 -9.26
C SER A 27 12.58 8.39 -8.42
N ALA A 28 12.83 8.30 -7.10
CA ALA A 28 11.80 7.91 -6.12
C ALA A 28 10.48 8.51 -6.59
N ASP A 29 9.48 7.67 -6.86
CA ASP A 29 8.20 8.17 -7.33
C ASP A 29 7.67 9.11 -6.24
N PRO A 30 7.57 10.41 -6.49
CA PRO A 30 7.17 11.37 -5.48
C PRO A 30 5.78 11.06 -4.94
N ALA A 31 4.94 10.41 -5.73
CA ALA A 31 3.60 10.02 -5.33
C ALA A 31 3.62 8.96 -4.22
N ILE A 32 4.50 7.95 -4.29
CA ILE A 32 4.67 6.97 -3.20
C ILE A 32 5.18 7.65 -1.92
N ALA A 33 6.14 8.58 -2.06
CA ALA A 33 6.67 9.31 -0.92
C ALA A 33 5.64 10.25 -0.28
N ASN A 34 4.72 10.82 -1.06
CA ASN A 34 3.61 11.60 -0.58
C ASN A 34 2.60 10.73 0.19
N THR A 35 2.28 9.55 -0.34
CA THR A 35 1.42 8.57 0.35
C THR A 35 2.04 8.16 1.69
N LEU A 36 3.32 7.85 1.73
CA LEU A 36 4.01 7.55 2.98
C LEU A 36 3.90 8.71 3.99
N ALA A 37 4.16 9.95 3.55
CA ALA A 37 4.09 11.11 4.42
C ALA A 37 2.67 11.36 4.95
N ALA A 38 1.64 11.12 4.14
CA ALA A 38 0.25 11.26 4.55
C ALA A 38 -0.17 10.17 5.56
N LEU A 39 0.34 8.95 5.43
CA LEU A 39 0.04 7.83 6.33
C LEU A 39 0.77 7.92 7.67
N VAL A 40 2.05 8.32 7.66
CA VAL A 40 2.96 8.21 8.81
C VAL A 40 3.30 9.57 9.41
N GLY A 41 3.10 10.64 8.66
CA GLY A 41 3.46 12.00 9.02
C GLY A 41 4.55 12.58 8.12
N PRO A 42 4.61 13.93 8.02
CA PRO A 42 5.53 14.62 7.09
C PRO A 42 7.00 14.36 7.40
N GLU A 43 7.34 14.02 8.64
CA GLU A 43 8.69 13.67 9.06
C GLU A 43 9.19 12.35 8.44
N ALA A 44 8.29 11.51 7.92
CA ALA A 44 8.67 10.26 7.28
C ALA A 44 9.65 10.49 6.12
N LYS A 45 9.43 11.55 5.34
CA LYS A 45 10.34 11.94 4.24
C LYS A 45 11.71 12.38 4.72
N SER A 46 11.77 13.13 5.81
CA SER A 46 13.04 13.67 6.35
C SER A 46 13.89 12.60 7.05
N ARG A 47 13.28 11.52 7.49
CA ARG A 47 13.96 10.38 8.13
C ARG A 47 14.51 9.36 7.15
N LEU A 48 14.08 9.42 5.90
CA LEU A 48 14.70 8.67 4.82
C LEU A 48 15.93 9.43 4.32
N ASP A 49 17.04 8.72 4.16
CA ASP A 49 18.25 9.29 3.58
C ASP A 49 17.97 9.94 2.21
N ALA A 50 18.66 11.03 1.88
CA ALA A 50 18.54 11.66 0.57
C ALA A 50 18.85 10.63 -0.54
N GLY A 51 17.90 10.46 -1.46
CA GLY A 51 17.97 9.46 -2.54
C GLY A 51 17.35 8.10 -2.22
N SER A 52 16.76 7.93 -1.04
CA SER A 52 15.97 6.74 -0.72
C SER A 52 14.60 6.78 -1.37
N ALA A 53 14.20 5.69 -2.00
CA ALA A 53 12.89 5.51 -2.63
C ALA A 53 12.03 4.55 -1.78
N PRO A 54 11.07 5.05 -0.98
CA PRO A 54 10.17 4.17 -0.23
C PRO A 54 9.28 3.41 -1.20
N PHE A 55 8.96 2.14 -0.88
CA PHE A 55 8.07 1.32 -1.68
C PHE A 55 7.08 0.50 -0.85
N ALA A 56 7.36 0.27 0.44
CA ALA A 56 6.45 -0.49 1.29
C ALA A 56 6.47 -0.04 2.75
N ILE A 57 5.34 -0.28 3.43
CA ILE A 57 5.24 -0.26 4.89
C ILE A 57 5.01 -1.68 5.39
N ALA A 58 5.63 -2.02 6.52
CA ALA A 58 5.55 -3.34 7.10
C ALA A 58 5.08 -3.29 8.55
N SER A 59 4.40 -4.35 8.99
CA SER A 59 4.03 -4.54 10.38
C SER A 59 5.25 -4.52 11.29
N ALA A 60 5.14 -3.86 12.43
CA ALA A 60 6.17 -3.86 13.46
C ALA A 60 6.48 -5.29 14.00
N GLN A 61 5.50 -6.20 13.94
CA GLN A 61 5.70 -7.61 14.29
C GLN A 61 6.49 -8.35 13.19
N ALA A 62 6.27 -7.98 11.93
CA ALA A 62 7.09 -8.48 10.82
C ALA A 62 8.53 -7.94 10.88
N ALA A 63 8.74 -6.78 11.51
CA ALA A 63 10.04 -6.17 11.73
C ALA A 63 10.94 -6.98 12.69
N ALA A 64 10.37 -7.74 13.60
CA ALA A 64 11.12 -8.63 14.49
C ALA A 64 11.74 -9.82 13.73
N SER A 65 11.19 -10.18 12.57
CA SER A 65 11.78 -11.08 11.58
C SER A 65 12.22 -10.25 10.39
N THR A 66 13.49 -10.25 10.08
CA THR A 66 14.03 -9.57 8.88
C THR A 66 13.19 -9.93 7.66
N VAL A 67 12.61 -8.94 7.00
CA VAL A 67 11.87 -9.16 5.74
C VAL A 67 12.82 -9.84 4.76
N ARG A 68 12.41 -10.98 4.23
CA ARG A 68 13.26 -11.74 3.29
C ARG A 68 13.56 -10.87 2.05
N PRO A 69 14.76 -11.00 1.47
CA PRO A 69 15.09 -10.25 0.25
C PRO A 69 14.09 -10.48 -0.89
N SER A 70 13.59 -11.70 -1.06
CA SER A 70 12.55 -12.05 -2.05
C SER A 70 11.24 -11.30 -1.79
N THR A 71 10.83 -11.22 -0.53
CA THR A 71 9.63 -10.49 -0.11
C THR A 71 9.79 -8.99 -0.37
N ALA A 72 10.94 -8.42 -0.05
CA ALA A 72 11.20 -7.01 -0.31
C ALA A 72 11.16 -6.68 -1.81
N GLU A 73 11.73 -7.55 -2.66
CA GLU A 73 11.68 -7.35 -4.11
C GLU A 73 10.25 -7.50 -4.64
N TYR A 74 9.50 -8.50 -4.19
CA TYR A 74 8.09 -8.66 -4.54
C TYR A 74 7.25 -7.42 -4.18
N LEU A 75 7.41 -6.87 -2.96
CA LEU A 75 6.69 -5.67 -2.53
C LEU A 75 7.06 -4.44 -3.36
N LYS A 76 8.34 -4.32 -3.71
CA LYS A 76 8.82 -3.25 -4.58
C LYS A 76 8.19 -3.36 -5.98
N GLU A 77 8.22 -4.54 -6.59
CA GLU A 77 7.58 -4.78 -7.88
C GLU A 77 6.07 -4.52 -7.83
N LEU A 78 5.39 -4.93 -6.75
CA LEU A 78 3.96 -4.69 -6.57
C LEU A 78 3.64 -3.19 -6.52
N ALA A 79 4.39 -2.40 -5.72
CA ALA A 79 4.19 -0.96 -5.62
C ALA A 79 4.43 -0.26 -6.96
N TYR A 80 5.52 -0.58 -7.65
CA TYR A 80 5.84 0.04 -8.94
C TYR A 80 4.85 -0.38 -10.04
N SER A 81 4.41 -1.63 -10.06
CA SER A 81 3.38 -2.11 -10.97
C SER A 81 2.04 -1.40 -10.75
N ALA A 82 1.66 -1.17 -9.49
CA ALA A 82 0.45 -0.42 -9.15
C ALA A 82 0.50 1.02 -9.67
N ASN A 83 1.61 1.73 -9.43
CA ASN A 83 1.76 3.11 -9.89
C ASN A 83 1.87 3.22 -11.41
N ALA A 84 2.55 2.27 -12.08
CA ALA A 84 2.57 2.20 -13.54
C ALA A 84 1.17 1.91 -14.12
N ALA A 85 0.39 1.06 -13.46
CA ALA A 85 -0.99 0.79 -13.84
C ALA A 85 -1.88 2.04 -13.65
N ALA A 86 -1.77 2.73 -12.52
CA ALA A 86 -2.48 3.98 -12.25
C ALA A 86 -2.18 5.04 -13.32
N ALA A 87 -0.90 5.26 -13.61
CA ALA A 87 -0.47 6.19 -14.66
C ALA A 87 -1.03 5.82 -16.04
N SER A 88 -1.13 4.53 -16.36
CA SER A 88 -1.66 4.06 -17.66
C SER A 88 -3.16 4.32 -17.84
N VAL A 89 -3.88 4.59 -16.77
CA VAL A 89 -5.31 4.91 -16.76
C VAL A 89 -5.59 6.34 -16.25
N TYR A 90 -4.55 7.17 -16.19
CA TYR A 90 -4.64 8.59 -15.81
C TYR A 90 -5.21 8.83 -14.40
N CYS A 91 -4.77 8.07 -13.42
CA CYS A 91 -5.06 8.34 -12.01
C CYS A 91 -3.78 8.25 -11.16
N GLY A 92 -3.77 8.88 -9.98
CA GLY A 92 -2.64 8.87 -9.06
C GLY A 92 -2.50 7.51 -8.35
N SER A 93 -3.61 6.97 -7.84
CA SER A 93 -3.66 5.69 -7.13
C SER A 93 -4.60 4.72 -7.84
N VAL A 94 -4.17 3.48 -8.03
CA VAL A 94 -5.00 2.42 -8.60
C VAL A 94 -6.14 2.01 -7.66
N LEU A 95 -6.00 2.23 -6.36
CA LEU A 95 -7.04 1.91 -5.38
C LEU A 95 -8.10 3.02 -5.28
N ALA A 96 -7.70 4.28 -5.29
CA ALA A 96 -8.61 5.42 -5.30
C ALA A 96 -9.25 5.64 -6.67
N GLY A 97 -8.52 5.32 -7.74
CA GLY A 97 -9.01 5.42 -9.12
C GLY A 97 -9.46 6.83 -9.49
N HIS A 98 -10.48 6.90 -10.34
CA HIS A 98 -11.03 8.17 -10.86
C HIS A 98 -12.01 8.86 -9.90
N THR A 99 -12.20 8.33 -8.69
CA THR A 99 -12.98 9.01 -7.64
C THR A 99 -12.16 10.02 -6.85
N SER A 100 -10.84 10.08 -7.12
CA SER A 100 -9.92 11.01 -6.50
C SER A 100 -9.53 12.11 -7.47
N GLU A 101 -9.51 13.35 -7.00
CA GLU A 101 -8.97 14.51 -7.75
C GLU A 101 -7.47 14.71 -7.51
N ALA A 102 -6.84 13.90 -6.66
CA ALA A 102 -5.44 14.06 -6.28
C ALA A 102 -4.54 13.06 -6.99
N ASP A 103 -3.83 13.52 -8.00
CA ASP A 103 -2.79 12.76 -8.71
C ASP A 103 -1.44 12.79 -7.98
N GLU A 104 -1.37 13.48 -6.84
CA GLU A 104 -0.13 13.62 -6.07
C GLU A 104 0.19 12.41 -5.17
N TYR A 105 -0.77 11.50 -4.95
CA TYR A 105 -0.63 10.29 -4.14
C TYR A 105 -0.59 9.05 -5.01
N GLY A 106 0.38 8.17 -4.75
CA GLY A 106 0.50 6.87 -5.39
C GLY A 106 0.10 5.73 -4.46
N ASP A 107 0.27 4.50 -4.94
CA ASP A 107 0.07 3.30 -4.15
C ASP A 107 1.40 2.85 -3.51
N ILE A 108 1.38 2.50 -2.24
CA ILE A 108 2.50 1.92 -1.50
C ILE A 108 2.18 0.46 -1.14
N ALA A 109 3.15 -0.44 -1.23
CA ALA A 109 2.93 -1.82 -0.81
C ALA A 109 2.81 -1.93 0.71
N VAL A 110 2.06 -2.94 1.19
CA VAL A 110 1.94 -3.28 2.61
C VAL A 110 2.34 -4.72 2.86
N PHE A 111 3.01 -4.97 3.99
CA PHE A 111 3.42 -6.30 4.43
C PHE A 111 3.03 -6.51 5.90
N LEU A 112 2.17 -7.50 6.15
CA LEU A 112 1.65 -7.78 7.48
C LEU A 112 2.37 -8.96 8.16
N GLY A 113 3.19 -9.68 7.42
CA GLY A 113 4.00 -10.77 7.94
C GLY A 113 3.77 -12.10 7.24
N PRO A 114 4.62 -13.10 7.54
CA PRO A 114 4.47 -14.44 6.99
C PRO A 114 3.18 -15.06 7.49
N GLY A 115 2.44 -15.73 6.60
CA GLY A 115 1.11 -16.29 6.90
C GLY A 115 1.07 -17.42 7.94
N GLU A 116 2.21 -17.77 8.50
CA GLU A 116 2.37 -18.86 9.48
C GLU A 116 2.19 -18.42 10.94
N THR A 117 2.06 -17.12 11.20
CA THR A 117 2.03 -16.56 12.57
C THR A 117 0.70 -16.78 13.32
N GLY A 118 -0.26 -17.47 12.71
CA GLY A 118 -1.59 -17.70 13.31
C GLY A 118 -2.48 -16.46 13.31
N VAL A 119 -1.98 -15.30 12.92
CA VAL A 119 -2.76 -14.07 12.79
C VAL A 119 -3.49 -14.09 11.46
N ASN A 120 -4.80 -13.87 11.51
CA ASN A 120 -5.65 -13.80 10.34
C ASN A 120 -5.91 -12.33 9.98
N PHE A 121 -5.50 -11.94 8.77
CA PHE A 121 -5.78 -10.61 8.21
C PHE A 121 -6.80 -10.67 7.06
N GLY A 122 -7.64 -11.69 7.04
CA GLY A 122 -8.74 -11.82 6.10
C GLY A 122 -9.90 -10.86 6.36
N PRO A 123 -10.98 -10.96 5.56
CA PRO A 123 -12.16 -10.12 5.73
C PRO A 123 -12.72 -10.16 7.16
N GLY A 124 -12.98 -8.98 7.73
CA GLY A 124 -13.45 -8.83 9.13
C GLY A 124 -12.33 -8.44 10.11
N HIS A 125 -11.06 -8.44 9.66
CA HIS A 125 -9.88 -8.10 10.46
C HIS A 125 -9.24 -6.77 10.03
N GLU A 126 -10.01 -5.85 9.44
CA GLU A 126 -9.51 -4.60 8.88
C GLU A 126 -8.86 -3.71 9.95
N ARG A 127 -9.39 -3.74 11.19
CA ARG A 127 -8.79 -3.02 12.32
C ARG A 127 -7.46 -3.61 12.72
N ASP A 128 -7.36 -4.94 12.75
CA ASP A 128 -6.11 -5.64 13.09
C ASP A 128 -5.02 -5.33 12.06
N ILE A 129 -5.39 -5.14 10.78
CA ILE A 129 -4.49 -4.70 9.72
C ILE A 129 -3.91 -3.32 10.02
N LEU A 130 -4.77 -2.35 10.35
CA LEU A 130 -4.35 -0.99 10.68
C LEU A 130 -3.43 -0.97 11.91
N ASP A 131 -3.79 -1.71 12.95
CA ASP A 131 -3.00 -1.79 14.18
C ASP A 131 -1.64 -2.45 13.91
N ALA A 132 -1.60 -3.54 13.13
CA ALA A 132 -0.37 -4.21 12.75
C ALA A 132 0.57 -3.30 11.95
N LEU A 133 0.04 -2.45 11.07
CA LEU A 133 0.82 -1.46 10.30
C LEU A 133 1.18 -0.21 11.11
N GLY A 134 0.74 -0.08 12.38
CA GLY A 134 0.93 1.12 13.17
C GLY A 134 0.05 2.30 12.74
N LEU A 135 -1.01 2.03 11.97
CA LEU A 135 -1.92 3.02 11.40
C LEU A 135 -3.27 3.10 12.15
N GLY A 136 -3.38 2.52 13.34
CA GLY A 136 -4.60 2.55 14.16
C GLY A 136 -5.14 3.97 14.45
N HIS A 137 -4.26 4.98 14.37
CA HIS A 137 -4.65 6.38 14.48
C HIS A 137 -5.61 6.86 13.37
N LEU A 138 -5.63 6.18 12.22
CA LEU A 138 -6.58 6.50 11.14
C LEU A 138 -8.04 6.28 11.56
N LEU A 139 -8.31 5.50 12.61
CA LEU A 139 -9.66 5.26 13.13
C LEU A 139 -10.07 6.24 14.25
N GLN A 140 -9.24 7.23 14.55
CA GLN A 140 -9.54 8.27 15.54
C GLN A 140 -10.34 9.41 14.91
N ASP A 141 -10.88 10.28 15.75
CA ASP A 141 -11.52 11.53 15.33
C ASP A 141 -12.77 11.38 14.43
N GLY A 142 -13.56 10.32 14.65
CA GLY A 142 -14.82 10.11 13.93
C GLY A 142 -14.65 9.55 12.50
N HIS A 143 -13.45 9.09 12.16
CA HIS A 143 -13.21 8.41 10.90
C HIS A 143 -13.96 7.07 10.85
N THR A 144 -14.47 6.71 9.68
CA THR A 144 -15.23 5.47 9.46
C THR A 144 -14.43 4.49 8.63
N LEU A 145 -14.53 3.20 9.00
CA LEU A 145 -13.99 2.09 8.23
C LEU A 145 -15.13 1.48 7.41
N GLU A 146 -14.94 1.40 6.10
CA GLU A 146 -15.92 0.88 5.18
C GLU A 146 -15.30 -0.18 4.27
N LYS A 147 -16.05 -1.24 3.99
CA LYS A 147 -15.62 -2.29 3.06
C LYS A 147 -15.86 -1.86 1.62
N VAL A 148 -15.03 -2.38 0.74
CA VAL A 148 -15.13 -2.16 -0.71
C VAL A 148 -15.32 -3.50 -1.41
N ASP A 149 -16.36 -3.60 -2.22
CA ASP A 149 -16.53 -4.75 -3.09
C ASP A 149 -15.49 -4.70 -4.21
N LEU A 150 -14.78 -5.80 -4.42
CA LEU A 150 -13.82 -5.90 -5.50
C LEU A 150 -14.51 -6.35 -6.79
N SER A 151 -14.09 -5.77 -7.90
CA SER A 151 -14.49 -6.23 -9.22
C SER A 151 -14.06 -7.69 -9.42
N SER A 152 -14.99 -8.54 -9.85
CA SER A 152 -14.72 -9.95 -10.14
C SER A 152 -13.77 -10.14 -11.34
N THR A 153 -13.60 -9.14 -12.18
CA THR A 153 -12.73 -9.18 -13.35
C THR A 153 -11.32 -8.71 -13.08
N THR A 154 -11.16 -7.67 -12.24
CA THR A 154 -9.86 -7.02 -12.02
C THR A 154 -9.29 -7.25 -10.62
N SER A 155 -10.09 -7.74 -9.66
CA SER A 155 -9.70 -7.80 -8.23
C SER A 155 -9.32 -6.42 -7.65
N LEU A 156 -9.77 -5.33 -8.29
CA LEU A 156 -9.57 -3.95 -7.86
C LEU A 156 -10.89 -3.33 -7.43
N PRO A 157 -10.88 -2.27 -6.63
CA PRO A 157 -12.07 -1.47 -6.36
C PRO A 157 -12.71 -0.97 -7.67
N PRO A 158 -14.04 -0.82 -7.75
CA PRO A 158 -14.74 -0.36 -8.96
C PRO A 158 -14.55 1.14 -9.23
N THR A 159 -13.60 1.77 -8.56
CA THR A 159 -13.20 3.18 -8.69
C THR A 159 -12.47 3.46 -10.01
N ILE A 160 -11.96 2.41 -10.68
CA ILE A 160 -11.25 2.53 -11.94
C ILE A 160 -12.22 2.28 -13.11
N ASN A 161 -12.30 3.25 -14.01
CA ASN A 161 -12.86 3.04 -15.33
C ASN A 161 -11.82 2.30 -16.18
N VAL A 162 -11.97 0.98 -16.29
CA VAL A 162 -11.09 0.16 -17.13
C VAL A 162 -11.46 0.39 -18.59
N PRO A 163 -10.58 1.00 -19.40
CA PRO A 163 -10.84 1.12 -20.85
C PRO A 163 -11.02 -0.26 -21.49
N SER A 164 -11.81 -0.32 -22.56
CA SER A 164 -12.02 -1.57 -23.33
C SER A 164 -10.70 -2.16 -23.84
N GLU A 165 -9.70 -1.32 -24.09
CA GLU A 165 -8.31 -1.70 -24.39
C GLU A 165 -7.44 -1.49 -23.14
N THR A 166 -7.51 -2.42 -22.21
CA THR A 166 -6.70 -2.39 -20.98
C THR A 166 -5.22 -2.41 -21.32
N GLY A 167 -4.49 -1.39 -20.87
CA GLY A 167 -3.04 -1.28 -21.03
C GLY A 167 -2.30 -2.49 -20.43
N THR A 168 -1.10 -2.76 -20.92
CA THR A 168 -0.27 -3.88 -20.47
C THR A 168 0.00 -3.82 -18.97
N GLN A 169 0.24 -2.61 -18.43
CA GLN A 169 0.54 -2.37 -17.02
C GLN A 169 -0.61 -2.77 -16.10
N LEU A 170 -1.83 -2.32 -16.39
CA LEU A 170 -2.99 -2.68 -15.58
C LEU A 170 -3.26 -4.18 -15.64
N ARG A 171 -3.09 -4.81 -16.81
CA ARG A 171 -3.26 -6.26 -16.95
C ARG A 171 -2.25 -7.03 -16.12
N GLN A 172 -0.99 -6.62 -16.12
CA GLN A 172 0.06 -7.23 -15.31
C GLN A 172 -0.26 -7.14 -13.81
N LEU A 173 -0.64 -5.97 -13.33
CA LEU A 173 -1.07 -5.79 -11.94
C LEU A 173 -2.24 -6.71 -11.58
N VAL A 174 -3.28 -6.77 -12.42
CA VAL A 174 -4.45 -7.64 -12.21
C VAL A 174 -4.04 -9.11 -12.09
N GLU A 175 -3.13 -9.59 -12.94
CA GLU A 175 -2.63 -10.97 -12.86
C GLU A 175 -1.84 -11.22 -11.56
N GLU A 176 -1.09 -10.23 -11.06
CA GLU A 176 -0.42 -10.36 -9.75
C GLU A 176 -1.43 -10.39 -8.60
N LEU A 177 -2.43 -9.52 -8.60
CA LEU A 177 -3.44 -9.47 -7.55
C LEU A 177 -4.32 -10.74 -7.52
N LYS A 178 -4.61 -11.36 -8.66
CA LYS A 178 -5.36 -12.61 -8.74
C LYS A 178 -4.63 -13.81 -8.11
N LYS A 179 -3.32 -13.75 -7.94
CA LYS A 179 -2.55 -14.78 -7.24
C LYS A 179 -2.76 -14.75 -5.72
N LEU A 180 -3.26 -13.65 -5.19
CA LEU A 180 -3.54 -13.49 -3.77
C LEU A 180 -4.82 -14.21 -3.39
N LYS A 181 -4.81 -14.90 -2.25
CA LYS A 181 -5.95 -15.62 -1.68
C LYS A 181 -6.64 -14.77 -0.61
N GLY A 182 -7.97 -14.87 -0.52
CA GLY A 182 -8.73 -14.12 0.47
C GLY A 182 -8.61 -12.60 0.31
N THR A 183 -8.42 -12.14 -0.92
CA THR A 183 -8.26 -10.72 -1.23
C THR A 183 -9.53 -9.95 -0.87
N HIS A 184 -9.36 -8.85 -0.16
CA HIS A 184 -10.42 -7.93 0.21
C HIS A 184 -9.90 -6.50 0.22
N ALA A 185 -10.81 -5.55 0.13
CA ALA A 185 -10.48 -4.15 0.21
C ALA A 185 -11.40 -3.41 1.20
N PHE A 186 -10.87 -2.35 1.76
CA PHE A 186 -11.56 -1.42 2.62
C PHE A 186 -10.93 -0.04 2.52
N TYR A 187 -11.65 0.97 2.99
CA TYR A 187 -11.07 2.29 3.15
C TYR A 187 -11.39 2.87 4.52
N VAL A 188 -10.57 3.78 4.95
CA VAL A 188 -10.82 4.65 6.11
C VAL A 188 -11.10 6.04 5.60
N ARG A 189 -12.32 6.52 5.83
CA ARG A 189 -12.77 7.84 5.43
C ARG A 189 -12.45 8.85 6.52
N GLY A 190 -11.69 9.88 6.14
CA GLY A 190 -11.35 11.04 6.96
C GLY A 190 -11.20 12.27 6.08
N ARG A 191 -10.31 13.17 6.44
CA ARG A 191 -9.90 14.30 5.58
C ARG A 191 -9.30 13.80 4.26
N LEU A 192 -8.54 12.74 4.34
CA LEU A 192 -8.09 11.92 3.21
C LEU A 192 -8.80 10.57 3.34
N THR A 193 -9.13 9.95 2.22
CA THR A 193 -9.64 8.58 2.21
C THR A 193 -8.48 7.64 1.92
N VAL A 194 -8.17 6.76 2.87
CA VAL A 194 -7.07 5.79 2.73
C VAL A 194 -7.65 4.43 2.36
N TYR A 195 -7.30 3.95 1.19
CA TYR A 195 -7.71 2.66 0.65
C TYR A 195 -6.68 1.60 0.98
N PHE A 196 -7.15 0.40 1.27
CA PHE A 196 -6.32 -0.80 1.46
C PHE A 196 -6.88 -1.94 0.63
N LEU A 197 -5.99 -2.70 0.01
CA LEU A 197 -6.27 -3.97 -0.63
C LEU A 197 -5.27 -4.98 -0.08
N VAL A 198 -5.74 -6.05 0.56
CA VAL A 198 -4.90 -7.03 1.22
C VAL A 198 -5.31 -8.43 0.80
N GLY A 199 -4.35 -9.31 0.66
CA GLY A 199 -4.55 -10.72 0.38
C GLY A 199 -3.33 -11.54 0.80
N ARG A 200 -3.46 -12.86 0.77
CA ARG A 200 -2.40 -13.78 1.16
C ARG A 200 -1.71 -14.38 -0.05
N SER A 201 -0.42 -14.13 -0.18
CA SER A 201 0.49 -14.85 -1.07
C SER A 201 0.96 -16.13 -0.39
N ASP A 202 0.99 -17.25 -1.12
CA ASP A 202 1.51 -18.52 -0.60
C ASP A 202 3.02 -18.42 -0.31
N ALA A 203 3.75 -17.63 -1.07
CA ALA A 203 5.19 -17.47 -0.93
C ALA A 203 5.60 -16.41 0.09
N GLU A 204 4.88 -15.26 0.09
CA GLU A 204 5.30 -14.07 0.83
C GLU A 204 4.51 -13.84 2.12
N GLY A 205 3.33 -14.43 2.28
CA GLY A 205 2.43 -14.19 3.40
C GLY A 205 1.39 -13.12 3.11
N TRP A 206 1.00 -12.33 4.10
CA TRP A 206 -0.02 -11.29 3.94
C TRP A 206 0.59 -10.01 3.38
N VAL A 207 0.16 -9.65 2.20
CA VAL A 207 0.67 -8.52 1.38
C VAL A 207 -0.48 -7.74 0.77
N GLY A 208 -0.19 -6.54 0.30
CA GLY A 208 -1.20 -5.74 -0.38
C GLY A 208 -0.70 -4.38 -0.80
N LEU A 209 -1.65 -3.47 -1.00
CA LEU A 209 -1.43 -2.08 -1.38
C LEU A 209 -2.20 -1.16 -0.43
N ALA A 210 -1.67 0.03 -0.23
CA ALA A 210 -2.38 1.16 0.35
C ALA A 210 -2.27 2.36 -0.58
N GLY A 211 -3.37 3.08 -0.79
CA GLY A 211 -3.44 4.26 -1.65
C GLY A 211 -4.28 5.36 -1.01
N ILE A 212 -4.16 6.58 -1.48
CA ILE A 212 -4.88 7.73 -0.95
C ILE A 212 -5.74 8.35 -2.04
N GLY A 213 -6.98 8.65 -1.68
CA GLY A 213 -7.90 9.45 -2.47
C GLY A 213 -8.31 10.72 -1.72
N VAL A 214 -8.53 11.79 -2.48
CA VAL A 214 -9.13 13.03 -2.00
C VAL A 214 -10.55 13.10 -2.54
N GLN A 215 -11.52 13.09 -1.65
CA GLN A 215 -12.91 13.29 -2.02
C GLN A 215 -13.26 14.75 -1.76
N THR A 216 -13.78 15.42 -2.76
CA THR A 216 -14.34 16.78 -2.68
C THR A 216 -15.84 16.74 -2.46
#